data_37a8db0839ab4de004cf9bbc47881c48
#
_entry.id   37a8db0839ab4de004cf9bbc47881c48
#
_cell.length_a   1.000
_cell.length_b   1.000
_cell.length_c   1.000
_cell.angle_alpha   90.00
_cell.angle_beta   90.00
_cell.angle_gamma   90.00
#
_symmetry.space_group_name_H-M   'P 1'
#
loop_
_entity.id
_entity.type
_entity.pdbx_description
1 polymer ?
#
loop_
_entity_poly.entity_id
_entity_poly.type
_entity_poly.pdbx_seq_one_letter_code
_entity_poly.pdbx_strand_id
1 'polypeptide(L)'
;MQAVTREQIEAMAPNQAAVSNAGKISQKGGFVKLAHSKDDTFYMGECKGSGAKNYLTSVDFIDPEAPVCRCSCPSRQFPCKHGLALMFEILEKKEFEECEIPEDILKKREKKKSSEQSGAKEVGAKKPAAKPSKAAKSAKLKKMKKQLEGLELLDQMITELLKAGLGTMGSAGMKSYEQFAKQLGNYYLPGPQKLLNRLILEITAFQKDRKEEHYEMAVRLLEKLWTLKKKSKEYLEKKTEDGNADAEDTELYEELGGIWKMEELEAIGRKREEADFLQLAFWVEYDAAAKEYVDKGCYVDLATGELFLSSNYRPLKALKYIKEEDSVFHVIHTGSAVVYPGHGNPRIRWNGAVTRQTEVQDYKKVCSFAGKSIREEAKKAKNCLKNILATDLYISIISYNYIGKCENVYGMCDEEGDSIFFGNAPGMEDTLARLDQLPDKKWLKGKNLLGAFFYDEQEQRMKIQPLSILTDTGVVRLLY
;
A
#
# COMPACT_ATOMS: atom_id res chain seq x y z
N MET A 1 7.59 35.29 26.57
CA MET A 1 6.67 34.79 25.51
C MET A 1 7.51 34.19 24.41
N GLN A 2 7.17 32.97 23.98
CA GLN A 2 7.92 32.25 22.95
C GLN A 2 7.95 33.04 21.62
N ALA A 3 9.10 33.10 20.97
CA ALA A 3 9.24 33.73 19.66
C ALA A 3 8.75 32.76 18.58
N VAL A 4 7.56 32.98 18.04
CA VAL A 4 7.01 32.23 16.90
C VAL A 4 7.10 33.11 15.67
N THR A 5 7.51 32.56 14.52
CA THR A 5 7.53 33.30 13.26
C THR A 5 6.45 32.78 12.30
N ARG A 6 6.11 33.59 11.33
CA ARG A 6 5.12 33.21 10.32
C ARG A 6 5.63 32.06 9.45
N GLU A 7 6.91 32.10 9.10
CA GLU A 7 7.60 31.05 8.35
C GLU A 7 7.55 29.71 9.07
N GLN A 8 7.70 29.72 10.40
CA GLN A 8 7.57 28.50 11.22
C GLN A 8 6.15 27.93 11.16
N ILE A 9 5.11 28.81 11.25
CA ILE A 9 3.71 28.39 11.13
C ILE A 9 3.43 27.79 9.76
N GLU A 10 3.93 28.42 8.69
CA GLU A 10 3.76 27.96 7.31
C GLU A 10 4.51 26.64 7.05
N ALA A 11 5.72 26.47 7.59
CA ALA A 11 6.50 25.24 7.47
C ALA A 11 5.86 24.04 8.20
N MET A 12 5.18 24.28 9.32
CA MET A 12 4.46 23.23 10.07
C MET A 12 3.10 22.87 9.47
N ALA A 13 2.54 23.74 8.64
CA ALA A 13 1.18 23.55 8.13
C ALA A 13 1.12 22.42 7.07
N PRO A 14 0.09 21.55 7.12
CA PRO A 14 -0.07 20.50 6.13
C PRO A 14 -0.37 21.05 4.72
N ASN A 15 -0.86 22.26 4.60
CA ASN A 15 -1.13 22.96 3.34
C ASN A 15 -1.48 24.44 3.57
N GLN A 16 -1.42 25.24 2.50
CA GLN A 16 -1.72 26.68 2.55
C GLN A 16 -3.15 27.00 2.98
N ALA A 17 -4.13 26.12 2.69
CA ALA A 17 -5.50 26.30 3.13
C ALA A 17 -5.64 26.21 4.66
N ALA A 18 -4.83 25.35 5.32
CA ALA A 18 -4.80 25.25 6.76
C ALA A 18 -4.25 26.56 7.39
N VAL A 19 -3.22 27.16 6.81
CA VAL A 19 -2.67 28.47 7.23
C VAL A 19 -3.71 29.58 7.10
N SER A 20 -4.35 29.66 5.91
CA SER A 20 -5.38 30.68 5.66
C SER A 20 -6.58 30.55 6.62
N ASN A 21 -7.02 29.32 6.88
CA ASN A 21 -8.11 29.07 7.81
C ASN A 21 -7.72 29.35 9.26
N ALA A 22 -6.47 29.08 9.64
CA ALA A 22 -5.95 29.39 10.97
C ALA A 22 -5.88 30.91 11.19
N GLY A 23 -5.36 31.66 10.22
CA GLY A 23 -5.32 33.12 10.27
C GLY A 23 -6.73 33.73 10.39
N LYS A 24 -7.73 33.21 9.66
CA LYS A 24 -9.12 33.66 9.79
C LYS A 24 -9.71 33.37 11.17
N ILE A 25 -9.33 32.27 11.84
CA ILE A 25 -9.77 31.95 13.20
C ILE A 25 -9.19 32.96 14.19
N SER A 26 -7.90 33.28 14.10
CA SER A 26 -7.22 34.24 14.94
C SER A 26 -7.83 35.64 14.75
N GLN A 27 -7.90 36.14 13.51
CA GLN A 27 -8.44 37.47 13.18
C GLN A 27 -9.90 37.68 13.64
N LYS A 28 -10.71 36.61 13.67
CA LYS A 28 -12.11 36.68 14.12
C LYS A 28 -12.29 36.52 15.63
N GLY A 29 -11.22 36.44 16.42
CA GLY A 29 -11.29 36.18 17.84
C GLY A 29 -11.92 34.82 18.14
N GLY A 30 -11.44 33.78 17.44
CA GLY A 30 -12.00 32.43 17.55
C GLY A 30 -11.71 31.75 18.89
N PHE A 31 -10.82 32.29 19.73
CA PHE A 31 -10.49 31.76 21.05
C PHE A 31 -11.34 32.41 22.13
N VAL A 32 -11.87 31.58 23.02
CA VAL A 32 -12.65 32.01 24.20
C VAL A 32 -11.72 32.17 25.40
N LYS A 33 -10.67 31.33 25.44
CA LYS A 33 -9.67 31.35 26.50
C LYS A 33 -8.30 31.07 25.91
N LEU A 34 -7.27 31.82 26.36
CA LEU A 34 -5.87 31.65 26.03
C LEU A 34 -5.09 31.55 27.32
N ALA A 35 -4.21 30.59 27.47
CA ALA A 35 -3.38 30.43 28.64
C ALA A 35 -1.98 29.91 28.27
N HIS A 36 -0.96 30.26 29.09
CA HIS A 36 0.41 29.82 28.92
C HIS A 36 1.04 29.39 30.27
N SER A 37 2.04 28.55 30.19
CA SER A 37 2.82 28.17 31.38
C SER A 37 3.75 29.30 31.82
N LYS A 38 4.07 29.33 33.12
CA LYS A 38 4.97 30.34 33.73
C LYS A 38 6.36 30.40 33.08
N ASP A 39 6.82 29.29 32.50
CA ASP A 39 8.11 29.19 31.80
C ASP A 39 7.99 29.45 30.29
N ASP A 40 6.82 29.87 29.80
CA ASP A 40 6.54 30.15 28.37
C ASP A 40 6.81 28.95 27.41
N THR A 41 6.88 27.74 27.95
CA THR A 41 7.13 26.54 27.12
C THR A 41 5.86 25.80 26.69
N PHE A 42 4.70 26.17 27.23
CA PHE A 42 3.43 25.55 26.91
C PHE A 42 2.34 26.61 26.78
N TYR A 43 1.59 26.52 25.69
CA TYR A 43 0.45 27.38 25.39
C TYR A 43 -0.80 26.51 25.15
N MET A 44 -1.92 26.97 25.64
CA MET A 44 -3.21 26.31 25.38
C MET A 44 -4.31 27.34 25.13
N GLY A 45 -5.32 26.90 24.40
CA GLY A 45 -6.47 27.73 24.11
C GLY A 45 -7.74 26.92 23.92
N GLU A 46 -8.86 27.56 24.23
CA GLU A 46 -10.21 27.04 23.99
C GLU A 46 -10.79 27.75 22.77
N CYS A 47 -10.85 27.05 21.64
CA CYS A 47 -11.29 27.59 20.36
C CYS A 47 -12.75 27.21 20.08
N LYS A 48 -13.56 28.16 19.63
CA LYS A 48 -14.95 27.93 19.21
C LYS A 48 -15.02 26.84 18.12
N GLY A 49 -15.81 25.81 18.35
CA GLY A 49 -16.05 24.73 17.39
C GLY A 49 -17.18 25.05 16.41
N SER A 50 -17.37 24.19 15.41
CA SER A 50 -18.50 24.25 14.49
C SER A 50 -19.83 23.77 15.12
N GLY A 51 -19.80 23.28 16.36
CA GLY A 51 -20.97 22.80 17.13
C GLY A 51 -21.02 23.44 18.51
N ALA A 52 -21.81 22.85 19.42
CA ALA A 52 -22.03 23.37 20.76
C ALA A 52 -20.84 23.27 21.72
N LYS A 53 -19.76 22.51 21.35
CA LYS A 53 -18.56 22.34 22.19
C LYS A 53 -17.35 23.02 21.57
N ASN A 54 -16.57 23.72 22.44
CA ASN A 54 -15.30 24.29 22.06
C ASN A 54 -14.23 23.19 21.93
N TYR A 55 -13.19 23.48 21.14
CA TYR A 55 -12.05 22.59 21.01
C TYR A 55 -10.90 23.06 21.90
N LEU A 56 -10.38 22.16 22.72
CA LEU A 56 -9.15 22.40 23.47
C LEU A 56 -7.96 22.17 22.54
N THR A 57 -7.10 23.17 22.42
CA THR A 57 -5.88 23.08 21.63
C THR A 57 -4.67 23.53 22.44
N SER A 58 -3.49 22.96 22.17
CA SER A 58 -2.25 23.34 22.84
C SER A 58 -1.06 23.24 21.90
N VAL A 59 -0.03 24.03 22.19
CA VAL A 59 1.28 24.00 21.55
C VAL A 59 2.35 23.89 22.64
N ASP A 60 3.19 22.89 22.51
CA ASP A 60 4.26 22.57 23.46
C ASP A 60 5.62 22.87 22.82
N PHE A 61 6.31 23.87 23.34
CA PHE A 61 7.62 24.37 22.90
C PHE A 61 8.78 23.84 23.76
N ILE A 62 8.66 22.62 24.32
CA ILE A 62 9.82 22.01 25.01
C ILE A 62 11.02 21.89 24.06
N ASP A 63 10.75 21.80 22.77
CA ASP A 63 11.68 21.93 21.66
C ASP A 63 11.19 23.08 20.76
N PRO A 64 11.82 24.27 20.83
CA PRO A 64 11.39 25.46 20.09
C PRO A 64 11.46 25.29 18.57
N GLU A 65 12.40 24.48 18.07
CA GLU A 65 12.57 24.22 16.63
C GLU A 65 11.51 23.22 16.10
N ALA A 66 10.97 22.36 16.99
CA ALA A 66 9.99 21.35 16.65
C ALA A 66 8.80 21.34 17.63
N PRO A 67 7.99 22.42 17.67
CA PRO A 67 6.88 22.52 18.61
C PRO A 67 5.77 21.50 18.31
N VAL A 68 5.16 20.96 19.37
CA VAL A 68 4.15 19.91 19.27
C VAL A 68 2.75 20.48 19.47
N CYS A 69 1.96 20.55 18.41
CA CYS A 69 0.54 20.91 18.49
C CYS A 69 -0.32 19.73 18.97
N ARG A 70 -1.41 20.00 19.71
CA ARG A 70 -2.44 19.02 20.09
C ARG A 70 -3.82 19.70 20.01
N CYS A 71 -4.85 18.97 19.59
CA CYS A 71 -6.20 19.53 19.53
C CYS A 71 -7.26 18.42 19.66
N SER A 72 -8.35 18.72 20.37
CA SER A 72 -9.49 17.82 20.54
C SER A 72 -10.47 17.79 19.35
N CYS A 73 -10.22 18.55 18.27
CA CYS A 73 -11.09 18.58 17.11
C CYS A 73 -11.00 17.27 16.29
N PRO A 74 -12.04 16.91 15.53
CA PRO A 74 -12.08 15.68 14.74
C PRO A 74 -11.24 15.73 13.45
N SER A 75 -10.40 16.76 13.28
CA SER A 75 -9.54 16.90 12.09
C SER A 75 -8.53 15.76 12.01
N ARG A 76 -8.35 15.20 10.81
CA ARG A 76 -7.28 14.23 10.52
C ARG A 76 -5.98 14.89 10.05
N GLN A 77 -6.00 16.21 9.83
CA GLN A 77 -4.81 16.98 9.46
C GLN A 77 -4.04 17.40 10.72
N PHE A 78 -2.72 17.29 10.68
CA PHE A 78 -1.87 17.62 11.82
C PHE A 78 -0.63 18.43 11.36
N PRO A 79 -0.37 19.62 11.96
CA PRO A 79 -1.23 20.37 12.87
C PRO A 79 -2.55 20.79 12.23
N CYS A 80 -3.64 20.75 13.00
CA CYS A 80 -4.93 21.23 12.51
C CYS A 80 -5.00 22.77 12.48
N LYS A 81 -5.98 23.33 11.80
CA LYS A 81 -6.18 24.79 11.74
C LYS A 81 -6.29 25.48 13.10
N HIS A 82 -6.76 24.79 14.16
CA HIS A 82 -6.88 25.36 15.51
C HIS A 82 -5.52 25.41 16.23
N GLY A 83 -4.65 24.41 16.05
CA GLY A 83 -3.27 24.43 16.55
C GLY A 83 -2.46 25.55 15.89
N LEU A 84 -2.57 25.66 14.55
CA LEU A 84 -1.93 26.77 13.82
C LEU A 84 -2.51 28.14 14.21
N ALA A 85 -3.84 28.22 14.46
CA ALA A 85 -4.46 29.47 14.93
C ALA A 85 -3.93 29.89 16.31
N LEU A 86 -3.71 28.95 17.22
CA LEU A 86 -3.08 29.25 18.51
C LEU A 86 -1.66 29.80 18.34
N MET A 87 -0.88 29.30 17.37
CA MET A 87 0.42 29.86 17.04
C MET A 87 0.31 31.28 16.46
N PHE A 88 -0.74 31.61 15.71
CA PHE A 88 -1.00 32.97 15.26
C PHE A 88 -1.32 33.91 16.45
N GLU A 89 -2.09 33.45 17.46
CA GLU A 89 -2.34 34.24 18.68
C GLU A 89 -1.03 34.55 19.42
N ILE A 90 -0.10 33.58 19.48
CA ILE A 90 1.24 33.79 20.07
C ILE A 90 2.07 34.78 19.25
N LEU A 91 2.06 34.64 17.91
CA LEU A 91 2.75 35.57 16.99
C LEU A 91 2.22 36.99 17.10
N GLU A 92 0.91 37.17 17.24
CA GLU A 92 0.27 38.46 17.43
C GLU A 92 0.38 39.01 18.84
N LYS A 93 1.08 38.31 19.74
CA LYS A 93 1.32 38.70 21.15
C LYS A 93 0.04 39.03 21.92
N LYS A 94 -1.03 38.23 21.71
CA LYS A 94 -2.28 38.35 22.46
C LYS A 94 -2.01 38.11 23.96
N GLU A 95 -2.93 38.56 24.79
CA GLU A 95 -2.88 38.32 26.23
C GLU A 95 -3.23 36.87 26.54
N PHE A 96 -2.38 36.19 27.34
CA PHE A 96 -2.56 34.84 27.83
C PHE A 96 -2.62 34.84 29.36
N GLU A 97 -3.55 34.11 29.94
CA GLU A 97 -3.58 33.88 31.38
C GLU A 97 -2.51 32.87 31.79
N GLU A 98 -1.93 33.01 32.95
CA GLU A 98 -0.97 32.03 33.47
C GLU A 98 -1.69 30.73 33.88
N CYS A 99 -1.16 29.58 33.52
CA CYS A 99 -1.70 28.26 33.87
C CYS A 99 -0.62 27.24 34.21
N GLU A 100 -0.97 26.21 34.93
CA GLU A 100 -0.12 25.05 35.14
C GLU A 100 -0.13 24.13 33.93
N ILE A 101 1.01 23.48 33.65
CA ILE A 101 1.10 22.49 32.57
C ILE A 101 0.35 21.25 33.01
N PRO A 102 -0.64 20.73 32.23
CA PRO A 102 -1.40 19.52 32.56
C PRO A 102 -0.49 18.32 32.83
N GLU A 103 -0.82 17.51 33.85
CA GLU A 103 0.00 16.34 34.25
C GLU A 103 0.26 15.35 33.09
N ASP A 104 -0.70 15.17 32.18
CA ASP A 104 -0.54 14.30 31.03
C ASP A 104 0.52 14.82 30.03
N ILE A 105 0.68 16.15 29.96
CA ILE A 105 1.74 16.80 29.17
C ILE A 105 3.09 16.66 29.88
N LEU A 106 3.16 16.87 31.20
CA LEU A 106 4.37 16.66 31.98
C LEU A 106 4.88 15.21 31.83
N LYS A 107 4.02 14.22 31.96
CA LYS A 107 4.36 12.80 31.73
C LYS A 107 4.87 12.52 30.31
N LYS A 108 4.35 13.22 29.31
CA LYS A 108 4.83 13.12 27.91
C LYS A 108 6.20 13.79 27.73
N ARG A 109 6.44 14.94 28.40
CA ARG A 109 7.74 15.61 28.41
C ARG A 109 8.83 14.75 29.09
N GLU A 110 8.51 14.13 30.23
CA GLU A 110 9.44 13.22 30.92
C GLU A 110 9.83 12.02 30.04
N LYS A 111 8.86 11.42 29.34
CA LYS A 111 9.13 10.37 28.36
C LYS A 111 10.01 10.84 27.19
N LYS A 112 9.88 12.08 26.74
CA LYS A 112 10.74 12.65 25.68
C LYS A 112 12.14 12.92 26.23
N LYS A 113 12.28 13.51 27.43
CA LYS A 113 13.58 13.74 28.09
C LYS A 113 14.33 12.44 28.38
N SER A 114 13.65 11.39 28.82
CA SER A 114 14.29 10.08 29.06
C SER A 114 14.74 9.39 27.76
N SER A 115 14.14 9.72 26.62
CA SER A 115 14.59 9.27 25.30
C SER A 115 15.74 10.11 24.73
N GLU A 116 15.88 11.37 25.13
CA GLU A 116 16.95 12.29 24.69
C GLU A 116 18.23 12.18 25.54
N GLN A 117 18.11 11.88 26.84
CA GLN A 117 19.28 11.64 27.71
C GLN A 117 20.00 10.29 27.45
N SER A 118 19.38 9.39 26.68
CA SER A 118 20.04 8.19 26.14
C SER A 118 20.68 8.40 24.76
N GLY A 119 20.66 9.62 24.20
CA GLY A 119 21.02 9.95 22.83
C GLY A 119 22.38 10.65 22.60
N ALA A 120 23.34 10.52 23.55
CA ALA A 120 24.72 10.97 23.32
C ALA A 120 25.69 9.80 23.53
N LYS A 121 25.65 8.79 22.66
CA LYS A 121 26.74 7.88 22.32
C LYS A 121 26.31 6.93 21.20
N GLU A 122 27.10 6.96 20.13
CA GLU A 122 27.22 5.96 19.07
C GLU A 122 25.98 5.62 18.22
N VAL A 123 26.13 5.86 16.94
CA VAL A 123 25.41 5.19 15.85
C VAL A 123 25.54 3.68 16.05
N GLY A 124 24.51 3.05 16.64
CA GLY A 124 24.52 1.63 16.92
C GLY A 124 23.24 1.18 17.65
N ALA A 125 22.44 0.37 16.98
CA ALA A 125 21.34 -0.47 17.46
C ALA A 125 20.12 0.25 18.10
N LYS A 126 19.07 0.43 17.30
CA LYS A 126 17.70 0.63 17.79
C LYS A 126 17.33 -0.48 18.78
N LYS A 127 16.87 -0.10 19.98
CA LYS A 127 16.28 -1.07 20.93
C LYS A 127 15.14 -1.84 20.24
N PRO A 128 15.04 -3.16 20.47
CA PRO A 128 13.93 -3.94 19.94
C PRO A 128 12.59 -3.37 20.41
N ALA A 129 11.61 -3.36 19.53
CA ALA A 129 10.26 -2.88 19.80
C ALA A 129 9.73 -3.47 21.10
N ALA A 130 9.23 -2.64 22.00
CA ALA A 130 8.71 -3.07 23.30
C ALA A 130 7.61 -4.12 23.07
N LYS A 131 7.70 -5.28 23.75
CA LYS A 131 6.70 -6.34 23.66
C LYS A 131 5.31 -5.78 23.93
N PRO A 132 4.30 -6.12 23.11
CA PRO A 132 2.95 -5.59 23.26
C PRO A 132 2.40 -5.85 24.65
N SER A 133 1.73 -4.87 25.24
CA SER A 133 1.13 -5.00 26.57
C SER A 133 0.10 -6.13 26.61
N LYS A 134 -0.13 -6.75 27.78
CA LYS A 134 -1.16 -7.80 27.96
C LYS A 134 -2.54 -7.36 27.47
N ALA A 135 -2.88 -6.08 27.65
CA ALA A 135 -4.13 -5.49 27.15
C ALA A 135 -4.19 -5.46 25.61
N ALA A 136 -3.08 -5.10 24.94
CA ALA A 136 -2.99 -5.09 23.48
C ALA A 136 -3.10 -6.51 22.89
N LYS A 137 -2.48 -7.51 23.52
CA LYS A 137 -2.61 -8.93 23.13
C LYS A 137 -4.07 -9.41 23.27
N SER A 138 -4.71 -9.12 24.40
CA SER A 138 -6.12 -9.45 24.63
C SER A 138 -7.05 -8.82 23.59
N ALA A 139 -6.82 -7.56 23.20
CA ALA A 139 -7.60 -6.88 22.17
C ALA A 139 -7.42 -7.53 20.79
N LYS A 140 -6.18 -7.92 20.42
CA LYS A 140 -5.90 -8.65 19.18
C LYS A 140 -6.62 -10.01 19.15
N LEU A 141 -6.57 -10.78 20.24
CA LEU A 141 -7.27 -12.06 20.33
C LEU A 141 -8.80 -11.91 20.25
N LYS A 142 -9.38 -10.90 20.88
CA LYS A 142 -10.81 -10.57 20.72
C LYS A 142 -11.18 -10.25 19.27
N LYS A 143 -10.32 -9.50 18.56
CA LYS A 143 -10.50 -9.23 17.13
C LYS A 143 -10.48 -10.52 16.32
N MET A 144 -9.51 -11.42 16.55
CA MET A 144 -9.41 -12.72 15.86
C MET A 144 -10.66 -13.59 16.08
N LYS A 145 -11.18 -13.66 17.30
CA LYS A 145 -12.44 -14.37 17.59
C LYS A 145 -13.62 -13.78 16.80
N LYS A 146 -13.69 -12.44 16.72
CA LYS A 146 -14.72 -11.78 15.91
C LYS A 146 -14.54 -12.02 14.41
N GLN A 147 -13.32 -12.12 13.93
CA GLN A 147 -13.04 -12.52 12.54
C GLN A 147 -13.51 -13.96 12.27
N LEU A 148 -13.29 -14.90 13.20
CA LEU A 148 -13.80 -16.28 13.08
C LEU A 148 -15.33 -16.33 12.97
N GLU A 149 -16.07 -15.57 13.81
CA GLU A 149 -17.52 -15.46 13.68
C GLU A 149 -17.94 -14.96 12.28
N GLY A 150 -17.25 -13.96 11.73
CA GLY A 150 -17.50 -13.46 10.38
C GLY A 150 -17.18 -14.47 9.28
N LEU A 151 -16.13 -15.28 9.46
CA LEU A 151 -15.79 -16.36 8.51
C LEU A 151 -16.81 -17.49 8.51
N GLU A 152 -17.46 -17.80 9.65
CA GLU A 152 -18.56 -18.77 9.71
C GLU A 152 -19.78 -18.25 8.92
N LEU A 153 -20.14 -16.98 9.07
CA LEU A 153 -21.21 -16.37 8.28
C LEU A 153 -20.88 -16.37 6.79
N LEU A 154 -19.62 -16.10 6.44
CA LEU A 154 -19.15 -16.16 5.06
C LEU A 154 -19.25 -17.58 4.49
N ASP A 155 -18.93 -18.61 5.29
CA ASP A 155 -19.04 -20.00 4.88
C ASP A 155 -20.51 -20.39 4.57
N GLN A 156 -21.44 -19.97 5.41
CA GLN A 156 -22.87 -20.18 5.17
C GLN A 156 -23.32 -19.52 3.87
N MET A 157 -22.97 -18.26 3.65
CA MET A 157 -23.31 -17.53 2.43
C MET A 157 -22.73 -18.20 1.18
N ILE A 158 -21.44 -18.59 1.20
CA ILE A 158 -20.81 -19.27 0.08
C ILE A 158 -21.51 -20.63 -0.20
N THR A 159 -21.82 -21.38 0.85
CA THR A 159 -22.48 -22.67 0.73
C THR A 159 -23.88 -22.54 0.12
N GLU A 160 -24.65 -21.53 0.54
CA GLU A 160 -25.96 -21.22 -0.05
C GLU A 160 -25.83 -20.79 -1.52
N LEU A 161 -24.85 -19.95 -1.83
CA LEU A 161 -24.59 -19.49 -3.19
C LEU A 161 -24.19 -20.65 -4.13
N LEU A 162 -23.34 -21.57 -3.65
CA LEU A 162 -22.94 -22.76 -4.42
C LEU A 162 -24.13 -23.70 -4.71
N LYS A 163 -25.05 -23.86 -3.74
CA LYS A 163 -26.27 -24.66 -3.93
C LYS A 163 -27.25 -24.02 -4.89
N ALA A 164 -27.41 -22.70 -4.81
CA ALA A 164 -28.36 -21.95 -5.60
C ALA A 164 -27.84 -21.55 -6.99
N GLY A 165 -26.50 -21.47 -7.15
CA GLY A 165 -25.79 -20.99 -8.33
C GLY A 165 -25.69 -19.47 -8.42
N LEU A 166 -24.63 -18.99 -9.10
CA LEU A 166 -24.35 -17.55 -9.28
C LEU A 166 -25.50 -16.78 -9.98
N GLY A 167 -26.33 -17.48 -10.77
CA GLY A 167 -27.50 -16.89 -11.41
C GLY A 167 -28.54 -16.32 -10.43
N THR A 168 -28.54 -16.78 -9.17
CA THR A 168 -29.42 -16.25 -8.12
C THR A 168 -29.00 -14.87 -7.58
N MET A 169 -27.79 -14.43 -7.87
CA MET A 169 -27.32 -13.07 -7.64
C MET A 169 -27.96 -12.06 -8.62
N GLY A 170 -29.22 -12.28 -9.02
CA GLY A 170 -29.97 -11.35 -9.87
C GLY A 170 -30.30 -10.04 -9.15
N SER A 171 -30.88 -9.09 -9.89
CA SER A 171 -31.17 -7.72 -9.41
C SER A 171 -31.94 -7.66 -8.07
N ALA A 172 -32.83 -8.61 -7.83
CA ALA A 172 -33.59 -8.70 -6.58
C ALA A 172 -32.74 -9.17 -5.38
N GLY A 173 -31.78 -10.09 -5.60
CA GLY A 173 -30.88 -10.63 -4.57
C GLY A 173 -29.64 -9.78 -4.30
N MET A 174 -29.23 -8.97 -5.27
CA MET A 174 -27.95 -8.22 -5.21
C MET A 174 -27.81 -7.35 -3.96
N LYS A 175 -28.87 -6.66 -3.55
CA LYS A 175 -28.86 -5.81 -2.34
C LYS A 175 -28.52 -6.59 -1.06
N SER A 176 -28.91 -7.85 -0.96
CA SER A 176 -28.59 -8.68 0.21
C SER A 176 -27.09 -9.01 0.26
N TYR A 177 -26.49 -9.31 -0.88
CA TYR A 177 -25.04 -9.55 -0.97
C TYR A 177 -24.22 -8.27 -0.69
N GLU A 178 -24.68 -7.11 -1.16
CA GLU A 178 -24.06 -5.81 -0.82
C GLU A 178 -24.16 -5.50 0.68
N GLN A 179 -25.27 -5.81 1.31
CA GLN A 179 -25.43 -5.64 2.77
C GLN A 179 -24.54 -6.62 3.53
N PHE A 180 -24.45 -7.86 3.07
CA PHE A 180 -23.56 -8.85 3.66
C PHE A 180 -22.07 -8.45 3.51
N ALA A 181 -21.66 -7.93 2.35
CA ALA A 181 -20.32 -7.39 2.18
C ALA A 181 -20.01 -6.26 3.19
N LYS A 182 -20.96 -5.34 3.44
CA LYS A 182 -20.80 -4.32 4.49
C LYS A 182 -20.71 -4.94 5.89
N GLN A 183 -21.47 -5.99 6.15
CA GLN A 183 -21.45 -6.69 7.43
C GLN A 183 -20.08 -7.34 7.71
N LEU A 184 -19.40 -7.91 6.70
CA LEU A 184 -18.04 -8.45 6.84
C LEU A 184 -17.05 -7.40 7.39
N GLY A 185 -17.20 -6.13 7.03
CA GLY A 185 -16.41 -5.03 7.61
C GLY A 185 -16.58 -4.90 9.13
N ASN A 186 -17.77 -5.16 9.68
CA ASN A 186 -18.03 -5.14 11.12
C ASN A 186 -17.36 -6.31 11.87
N TYR A 187 -17.03 -7.37 11.14
CA TYR A 187 -16.26 -8.53 11.63
C TYR A 187 -14.76 -8.40 11.40
N TYR A 188 -14.27 -7.20 11.05
CA TYR A 188 -12.86 -6.93 10.74
C TYR A 188 -12.31 -7.81 9.60
N LEU A 189 -13.11 -8.04 8.57
CA LEU A 189 -12.78 -8.83 7.38
C LEU A 189 -12.83 -7.96 6.09
N PRO A 190 -12.05 -6.85 6.00
CA PRO A 190 -12.09 -6.00 4.82
C PRO A 190 -11.54 -6.67 3.55
N GLY A 191 -10.65 -7.67 3.66
CA GLY A 191 -10.18 -8.45 2.51
C GLY A 191 -11.29 -9.28 1.88
N PRO A 192 -11.96 -10.18 2.63
CA PRO A 192 -13.16 -10.88 2.16
C PRO A 192 -14.27 -9.96 1.66
N GLN A 193 -14.48 -8.83 2.34
CA GLN A 193 -15.42 -7.78 1.89
C GLN A 193 -15.05 -7.27 0.48
N LYS A 194 -13.78 -6.97 0.23
CA LYS A 194 -13.29 -6.49 -1.06
C LYS A 194 -13.48 -7.53 -2.16
N LEU A 195 -13.16 -8.80 -1.88
CA LEU A 195 -13.38 -9.90 -2.83
C LEU A 195 -14.87 -10.09 -3.17
N LEU A 196 -15.75 -10.05 -2.17
CA LEU A 196 -17.19 -10.15 -2.39
C LEU A 196 -17.72 -8.96 -3.21
N ASN A 197 -17.25 -7.75 -2.96
CA ASN A 197 -17.61 -6.59 -3.77
C ASN A 197 -17.16 -6.75 -5.24
N ARG A 198 -15.98 -7.31 -5.49
CA ARG A 198 -15.53 -7.62 -6.86
C ARG A 198 -16.42 -8.67 -7.52
N LEU A 199 -16.76 -9.74 -6.81
CA LEU A 199 -17.70 -10.77 -7.31
C LEU A 199 -19.05 -10.13 -7.71
N ILE A 200 -19.61 -9.26 -6.87
CA ILE A 200 -20.84 -8.53 -7.16
C ILE A 200 -20.70 -7.68 -8.42
N LEU A 201 -19.59 -6.97 -8.61
CA LEU A 201 -19.34 -6.17 -9.81
C LEU A 201 -19.27 -7.02 -11.08
N GLU A 202 -18.57 -8.16 -11.03
CA GLU A 202 -18.47 -9.06 -12.20
C GLU A 202 -19.82 -9.67 -12.57
N ILE A 203 -20.61 -10.12 -11.61
CA ILE A 203 -21.97 -10.62 -11.90
C ILE A 203 -22.86 -9.50 -12.45
N THR A 204 -22.72 -8.27 -11.93
CA THR A 204 -23.47 -7.12 -12.45
C THR A 204 -23.09 -6.79 -13.89
N ALA A 205 -21.79 -6.84 -14.22
CA ALA A 205 -21.30 -6.63 -15.57
C ALA A 205 -21.81 -7.73 -16.51
N PHE A 206 -21.72 -9.00 -16.10
CA PHE A 206 -22.26 -10.13 -16.86
C PHE A 206 -23.77 -9.99 -17.16
N GLN A 207 -24.55 -9.53 -16.18
CA GLN A 207 -25.99 -9.32 -16.39
C GLN A 207 -26.28 -8.24 -17.43
N LYS A 208 -25.39 -7.25 -17.55
CA LYS A 208 -25.53 -6.11 -18.46
C LYS A 208 -25.13 -6.45 -19.90
N ASP A 209 -23.98 -7.10 -20.10
CA ASP A 209 -23.40 -7.29 -21.43
C ASP A 209 -23.29 -8.75 -21.88
N ARG A 210 -23.55 -9.70 -20.97
CA ARG A 210 -23.52 -11.16 -21.21
C ARG A 210 -22.18 -11.70 -21.69
N LYS A 211 -21.08 -11.01 -21.45
CA LYS A 211 -19.75 -11.49 -21.77
C LYS A 211 -19.32 -12.58 -20.81
N GLU A 212 -18.90 -13.71 -21.35
CA GLU A 212 -18.51 -14.89 -20.59
C GLU A 212 -17.32 -14.63 -19.65
N GLU A 213 -16.40 -13.75 -20.07
CA GLU A 213 -15.24 -13.32 -19.27
C GLU A 213 -15.61 -12.84 -17.86
N HIS A 214 -16.75 -12.11 -17.74
CA HIS A 214 -17.23 -11.65 -16.41
C HIS A 214 -17.72 -12.81 -15.55
N TYR A 215 -18.33 -13.82 -16.14
CA TYR A 215 -18.79 -14.98 -15.41
C TYR A 215 -17.61 -15.85 -14.94
N GLU A 216 -16.63 -16.08 -15.80
CA GLU A 216 -15.38 -16.78 -15.47
C GLU A 216 -14.65 -16.08 -14.33
N MET A 217 -14.51 -14.76 -14.41
CA MET A 217 -13.90 -13.97 -13.32
C MET A 217 -14.69 -14.08 -12.02
N ALA A 218 -16.02 -14.08 -12.08
CA ALA A 218 -16.87 -14.26 -10.90
C ALA A 218 -16.65 -15.64 -10.25
N VAL A 219 -16.51 -16.71 -11.03
CA VAL A 219 -16.18 -18.05 -10.52
C VAL A 219 -14.82 -18.04 -9.82
N ARG A 220 -13.78 -17.47 -10.44
CA ARG A 220 -12.44 -17.36 -9.83
C ARG A 220 -12.46 -16.57 -8.52
N LEU A 221 -13.21 -15.48 -8.46
CA LEU A 221 -13.37 -14.69 -7.24
C LEU A 221 -14.08 -15.48 -6.14
N LEU A 222 -15.05 -16.30 -6.48
CA LEU A 222 -15.72 -17.18 -5.53
C LEU A 222 -14.77 -18.27 -5.00
N GLU A 223 -13.97 -18.88 -5.86
CA GLU A 223 -12.95 -19.85 -5.47
C GLU A 223 -11.88 -19.21 -4.56
N LYS A 224 -11.44 -18.00 -4.91
CA LYS A 224 -10.50 -17.21 -4.10
C LYS A 224 -11.09 -16.91 -2.71
N LEU A 225 -12.35 -16.48 -2.67
CA LEU A 225 -13.07 -16.18 -1.44
C LEU A 225 -13.23 -17.42 -0.55
N TRP A 226 -13.60 -18.57 -1.15
CA TRP A 226 -13.71 -19.84 -0.44
C TRP A 226 -12.36 -20.32 0.12
N THR A 227 -11.30 -20.24 -0.69
CA THR A 227 -9.95 -20.62 -0.28
C THR A 227 -9.42 -19.72 0.84
N LEU A 228 -9.63 -18.41 0.70
CA LEU A 228 -9.26 -17.43 1.73
C LEU A 228 -9.99 -17.75 3.04
N LYS A 229 -11.31 -17.97 2.99
CA LYS A 229 -12.11 -18.34 4.17
C LYS A 229 -11.55 -19.59 4.85
N LYS A 230 -11.28 -20.65 4.08
CA LYS A 230 -10.77 -21.92 4.63
C LYS A 230 -9.41 -21.74 5.31
N LYS A 231 -8.41 -21.22 4.59
CA LYS A 231 -7.06 -21.02 5.12
C LYS A 231 -7.04 -20.04 6.29
N SER A 232 -7.85 -18.98 6.24
CA SER A 232 -7.92 -18.00 7.33
C SER A 232 -8.58 -18.55 8.58
N LYS A 233 -9.58 -19.42 8.45
CA LYS A 233 -10.20 -20.10 9.58
C LYS A 233 -9.16 -20.95 10.32
N GLU A 234 -8.48 -21.85 9.62
CA GLU A 234 -7.42 -22.71 10.18
C GLU A 234 -6.32 -21.87 10.87
N TYR A 235 -5.89 -20.78 10.22
CA TYR A 235 -4.86 -19.86 10.75
C TYR A 235 -5.31 -19.16 12.04
N LEU A 236 -6.53 -18.61 12.07
CA LEU A 236 -7.04 -17.88 13.22
C LEU A 236 -7.42 -18.81 14.40
N GLU A 237 -7.96 -20.00 14.13
CA GLU A 237 -8.24 -21.03 15.14
C GLU A 237 -6.96 -21.40 15.88
N LYS A 238 -5.91 -21.79 15.16
CA LYS A 238 -4.62 -22.11 15.74
C LYS A 238 -4.09 -20.96 16.60
N LYS A 239 -4.11 -19.71 16.10
CA LYS A 239 -3.64 -18.54 16.86
C LYS A 239 -4.44 -18.26 18.12
N THR A 240 -5.76 -18.45 18.07
CA THR A 240 -6.63 -18.22 19.23
C THR A 240 -6.49 -19.32 20.28
N GLU A 241 -6.27 -20.58 19.87
CA GLU A 241 -6.00 -21.70 20.75
C GLU A 241 -4.64 -21.55 21.46
N ASP A 242 -3.59 -21.17 20.72
CA ASP A 242 -2.24 -20.94 21.24
C ASP A 242 -2.14 -19.64 22.06
N GLY A 243 -3.19 -18.80 22.08
CA GLY A 243 -3.15 -17.46 22.66
C GLY A 243 -2.10 -16.55 22.03
N ASN A 244 -1.69 -16.85 20.78
CA ASN A 244 -0.65 -16.15 20.04
C ASN A 244 -1.24 -15.00 19.23
N ALA A 245 -1.00 -13.76 19.67
CA ALA A 245 -1.42 -12.54 18.98
C ALA A 245 -0.30 -11.87 18.16
N ASP A 246 0.89 -12.49 18.10
CA ASP A 246 2.04 -11.91 17.40
C ASP A 246 1.91 -12.07 15.89
N ALA A 247 2.55 -11.18 15.13
CA ALA A 247 2.58 -11.25 13.68
C ALA A 247 3.40 -12.49 13.23
N GLU A 248 2.98 -13.12 12.16
CA GLU A 248 3.67 -14.24 11.53
C GLU A 248 3.96 -13.91 10.08
N ASP A 249 4.99 -14.54 9.53
CA ASP A 249 5.38 -14.40 8.14
C ASP A 249 4.39 -15.15 7.23
N THR A 250 3.22 -14.56 7.00
CA THR A 250 2.15 -15.11 6.17
C THR A 250 1.39 -14.03 5.41
N GLU A 251 1.01 -14.33 4.17
CA GLU A 251 0.15 -13.49 3.35
C GLU A 251 -1.28 -13.35 3.92
N LEU A 252 -1.76 -14.35 4.70
CA LEU A 252 -3.13 -14.38 5.21
C LEU A 252 -3.48 -13.17 6.07
N TYR A 253 -2.51 -12.58 6.78
CA TYR A 253 -2.76 -11.38 7.58
C TYR A 253 -3.25 -10.22 6.71
N GLU A 254 -2.59 -9.99 5.57
CA GLU A 254 -2.95 -8.93 4.63
C GLU A 254 -4.19 -9.29 3.81
N GLU A 255 -4.31 -10.54 3.38
CA GLU A 255 -5.49 -11.04 2.66
C GLU A 255 -6.78 -10.95 3.49
N LEU A 256 -6.70 -11.07 4.81
CA LEU A 256 -7.81 -10.77 5.74
C LEU A 256 -8.09 -9.26 5.86
N GLY A 257 -7.22 -8.40 5.33
CA GLY A 257 -7.28 -6.95 5.41
C GLY A 257 -6.53 -6.38 6.61
N GLY A 258 -5.55 -7.09 7.12
CA GLY A 258 -4.55 -6.55 8.05
C GLY A 258 -3.64 -5.55 7.33
N ILE A 259 -3.18 -4.55 8.07
CA ILE A 259 -2.23 -3.54 7.56
C ILE A 259 -0.92 -3.72 8.33
N TRP A 260 0.12 -4.12 7.61
CA TRP A 260 1.46 -4.23 8.15
C TRP A 260 2.05 -2.87 8.48
N LYS A 261 2.64 -2.77 9.67
CA LYS A 261 3.55 -1.68 9.99
C LYS A 261 4.98 -2.09 9.63
N MET A 262 5.83 -1.12 9.29
CA MET A 262 7.22 -1.42 8.91
C MET A 262 7.96 -2.12 10.06
N GLU A 263 7.74 -1.70 11.30
CA GLU A 263 8.35 -2.30 12.48
C GLU A 263 7.90 -3.76 12.69
N GLU A 264 6.67 -4.11 12.32
CA GLU A 264 6.17 -5.49 12.38
C GLU A 264 6.86 -6.38 11.34
N LEU A 265 7.09 -5.85 10.12
CA LEU A 265 7.83 -6.54 9.05
C LEU A 265 9.31 -6.70 9.41
N GLU A 266 9.94 -5.68 9.98
CA GLU A 266 11.32 -5.76 10.49
C GLU A 266 11.43 -6.84 11.57
N ALA A 267 10.47 -6.91 12.50
CA ALA A 267 10.47 -7.87 13.61
C ALA A 267 10.36 -9.34 13.17
N ILE A 268 9.73 -9.61 12.02
CA ILE A 268 9.66 -10.95 11.42
C ILE A 268 10.79 -11.24 10.42
N GLY A 269 11.84 -10.39 10.40
CA GLY A 269 13.04 -10.62 9.56
C GLY A 269 12.87 -10.20 8.09
N ARG A 270 11.86 -9.41 7.76
CA ARG A 270 11.57 -8.96 6.38
C ARG A 270 12.22 -7.62 6.03
N LYS A 271 13.32 -7.25 6.74
CA LYS A 271 14.10 -6.05 6.47
C LYS A 271 15.19 -6.32 5.43
N ARG A 272 15.43 -5.34 4.55
CA ARG A 272 16.59 -5.23 3.68
C ARG A 272 17.34 -3.95 4.02
N GLU A 273 18.66 -4.07 4.14
CA GLU A 273 19.55 -2.95 4.43
C GLU A 273 20.39 -2.62 3.20
N GLU A 274 20.68 -1.32 3.00
CA GLU A 274 21.59 -0.83 1.96
C GLU A 274 21.26 -1.44 0.58
N ALA A 275 20.11 -1.10 0.01
CA ALA A 275 19.65 -1.65 -1.25
C ALA A 275 19.52 -0.59 -2.36
N ASP A 276 19.90 -0.98 -3.57
CA ASP A 276 19.76 -0.19 -4.80
C ASP A 276 18.70 -0.82 -5.69
N PHE A 277 17.67 -0.05 -6.04
CA PHE A 277 16.56 -0.48 -6.89
C PHE A 277 16.51 0.31 -8.18
N LEU A 278 16.24 -0.38 -9.30
CA LEU A 278 15.90 0.24 -10.58
C LEU A 278 14.48 -0.13 -10.97
N GLN A 279 13.65 0.87 -11.26
CA GLN A 279 12.29 0.64 -11.75
C GLN A 279 12.35 0.21 -13.23
N LEU A 280 11.74 -0.93 -13.54
CA LEU A 280 11.71 -1.50 -14.88
C LEU A 280 10.38 -1.28 -15.60
N ALA A 281 9.28 -1.16 -14.86
CA ALA A 281 7.96 -0.85 -15.38
C ALA A 281 7.16 -0.07 -14.34
N PHE A 282 6.17 0.71 -14.81
CA PHE A 282 5.23 1.42 -13.98
C PHE A 282 3.85 1.41 -14.65
N TRP A 283 2.79 1.29 -13.87
CA TRP A 283 1.41 1.36 -14.37
C TRP A 283 0.45 1.75 -13.27
N VAL A 284 -0.72 2.20 -13.67
CA VAL A 284 -1.81 2.58 -12.78
C VAL A 284 -3.01 1.66 -13.00
N GLU A 285 -3.51 1.03 -11.95
CA GLU A 285 -4.73 0.24 -11.98
C GLU A 285 -5.87 0.98 -11.29
N TYR A 286 -7.10 0.80 -11.76
CA TYR A 286 -8.28 1.26 -11.04
C TYR A 286 -9.01 0.08 -10.42
N ASP A 287 -9.08 0.05 -9.08
CA ASP A 287 -9.86 -0.93 -8.33
C ASP A 287 -11.29 -0.40 -8.11
N ALA A 288 -12.22 -0.87 -8.93
CA ALA A 288 -13.62 -0.45 -8.87
C ALA A 288 -14.31 -0.88 -7.55
N ALA A 289 -13.91 -2.01 -6.96
CA ALA A 289 -14.47 -2.51 -5.71
C ALA A 289 -14.06 -1.66 -4.50
N ALA A 290 -12.79 -1.24 -4.47
CA ALA A 290 -12.26 -0.35 -3.44
C ALA A 290 -12.48 1.13 -3.77
N LYS A 291 -12.79 1.46 -5.03
CA LYS A 291 -12.90 2.83 -5.57
C LYS A 291 -11.61 3.61 -5.35
N GLU A 292 -10.50 3.03 -5.77
CA GLU A 292 -9.17 3.61 -5.63
C GLU A 292 -8.31 3.37 -6.88
N TYR A 293 -7.40 4.29 -7.15
CA TYR A 293 -6.28 4.04 -8.05
C TYR A 293 -5.13 3.41 -7.27
N VAL A 294 -4.40 2.53 -7.92
CA VAL A 294 -3.21 1.89 -7.37
C VAL A 294 -2.06 2.12 -8.35
N ASP A 295 -1.11 2.97 -7.97
CA ASP A 295 0.11 3.17 -8.74
C ASP A 295 1.05 2.02 -8.41
N LYS A 296 1.48 1.26 -9.41
CA LYS A 296 2.34 0.09 -9.28
C LYS A 296 3.66 0.29 -10.00
N GLY A 297 4.75 0.04 -9.30
CA GLY A 297 6.08 0.01 -9.87
C GLY A 297 6.70 -1.38 -9.75
N CYS A 298 7.34 -1.88 -10.82
CA CYS A 298 8.15 -3.09 -10.77
C CYS A 298 9.62 -2.68 -10.67
N TYR A 299 10.29 -3.13 -9.62
CA TYR A 299 11.67 -2.79 -9.29
C TYR A 299 12.54 -4.04 -9.24
N VAL A 300 13.75 -3.92 -9.77
CA VAL A 300 14.80 -4.93 -9.59
C VAL A 300 15.79 -4.46 -8.53
N ASP A 301 16.14 -5.35 -7.61
CA ASP A 301 17.26 -5.16 -6.70
C ASP A 301 18.56 -5.38 -7.48
N LEU A 302 19.40 -4.36 -7.58
CA LEU A 302 20.65 -4.41 -8.35
C LEU A 302 21.70 -5.34 -7.73
N ALA A 303 21.56 -5.74 -6.46
CA ALA A 303 22.47 -6.70 -5.85
C ALA A 303 22.09 -8.15 -6.13
N THR A 304 20.79 -8.47 -6.09
CA THR A 304 20.29 -9.86 -6.09
C THR A 304 19.56 -10.26 -7.38
N GLY A 305 19.06 -9.28 -8.15
CA GLY A 305 18.19 -9.52 -9.31
C GLY A 305 16.73 -9.85 -8.93
N GLU A 306 16.39 -9.86 -7.64
CA GLU A 306 15.01 -10.08 -7.22
C GLU A 306 14.10 -8.94 -7.67
N LEU A 307 12.92 -9.30 -8.12
CA LEU A 307 11.88 -8.37 -8.57
C LEU A 307 10.85 -8.13 -7.49
N PHE A 308 10.58 -6.87 -7.24
CA PHE A 308 9.62 -6.40 -6.24
C PHE A 308 8.58 -5.48 -6.87
N LEU A 309 7.39 -5.45 -6.26
CA LEU A 309 6.33 -4.52 -6.62
C LEU A 309 6.18 -3.43 -5.54
N SER A 310 6.12 -2.18 -5.94
CA SER A 310 5.58 -1.12 -5.09
C SER A 310 4.08 -0.96 -5.33
N SER A 311 3.36 -0.41 -4.35
CA SER A 311 1.94 -0.06 -4.50
C SER A 311 1.63 1.18 -3.69
N ASN A 312 1.13 2.22 -4.36
CA ASN A 312 0.62 3.44 -3.75
C ASN A 312 -0.89 3.50 -3.97
N TYR A 313 -1.66 3.41 -2.89
CA TYR A 313 -3.13 3.37 -2.94
C TYR A 313 -3.70 4.77 -2.83
N ARG A 314 -4.49 5.18 -3.82
CA ARG A 314 -5.11 6.51 -3.93
C ARG A 314 -6.65 6.40 -3.99
N PRO A 315 -7.34 6.29 -2.83
CA PRO A 315 -8.80 6.27 -2.79
C PRO A 315 -9.40 7.53 -3.43
N LEU A 316 -10.46 7.41 -4.24
CA LEU A 316 -11.10 8.54 -4.92
C LEU A 316 -11.40 9.73 -3.99
N LYS A 317 -11.80 9.45 -2.74
CA LYS A 317 -12.07 10.47 -1.72
C LYS A 317 -10.83 11.21 -1.22
N ALA A 318 -9.65 10.65 -1.45
CA ALA A 318 -8.38 11.15 -0.94
C ALA A 318 -7.41 11.61 -2.06
N LEU A 319 -7.80 11.57 -3.33
CA LEU A 319 -6.94 11.92 -4.48
C LEU A 319 -6.23 13.28 -4.33
N LYS A 320 -6.92 14.28 -3.79
CA LYS A 320 -6.35 15.61 -3.57
C LYS A 320 -5.32 15.68 -2.43
N TYR A 321 -5.18 14.61 -1.64
CA TYR A 321 -4.27 14.57 -0.49
C TYR A 321 -3.14 13.54 -0.64
N ILE A 322 -3.29 12.59 -1.56
CA ILE A 322 -2.30 11.54 -1.82
C ILE A 322 -1.68 11.83 -3.17
N LYS A 323 -0.36 12.08 -3.15
CA LYS A 323 0.39 12.36 -4.36
C LYS A 323 0.41 11.10 -5.24
N GLU A 324 0.19 11.30 -6.51
CA GLU A 324 0.40 10.33 -7.57
C GLU A 324 1.88 9.98 -7.67
N GLU A 325 2.19 8.69 -7.80
CA GLU A 325 3.52 8.25 -8.19
C GLU A 325 3.64 8.25 -9.71
N ASP A 326 4.86 8.25 -10.19
CA ASP A 326 5.20 8.32 -11.61
C ASP A 326 6.38 7.40 -11.92
N SER A 327 6.70 7.26 -13.19
CA SER A 327 7.85 6.53 -13.66
C SER A 327 9.16 7.11 -13.12
N VAL A 328 10.02 6.26 -12.58
CA VAL A 328 11.35 6.60 -12.07
C VAL A 328 12.41 6.03 -13.00
N PHE A 329 13.34 6.90 -13.47
CA PHE A 329 14.39 6.52 -14.41
C PHE A 329 15.79 6.47 -13.76
N HIS A 330 15.87 6.76 -12.47
CA HIS A 330 17.08 6.79 -11.67
C HIS A 330 17.16 5.56 -10.76
N VAL A 331 18.34 5.19 -10.35
CA VAL A 331 18.52 4.20 -9.29
C VAL A 331 18.09 4.82 -7.97
N ILE A 332 17.29 4.09 -7.23
CA ILE A 332 16.82 4.45 -5.89
C ILE A 332 17.70 3.71 -4.89
N HIS A 333 18.46 4.46 -4.10
CA HIS A 333 19.22 3.94 -2.97
C HIS A 333 18.49 4.17 -1.66
N THR A 334 18.34 3.14 -0.84
CA THR A 334 17.72 3.23 0.48
C THR A 334 18.52 2.46 1.52
N GLY A 335 18.74 3.07 2.69
CA GLY A 335 19.37 2.41 3.82
C GLY A 335 18.48 1.37 4.51
N SER A 336 17.16 1.37 4.24
CA SER A 336 16.25 0.38 4.82
C SER A 336 14.97 0.25 3.99
N ALA A 337 14.69 -0.98 3.58
CA ALA A 337 13.42 -1.38 2.97
C ALA A 337 12.83 -2.56 3.72
N VAL A 338 11.52 -2.77 3.60
CA VAL A 338 10.81 -3.94 4.12
C VAL A 338 10.06 -4.65 3.01
N VAL A 339 10.09 -5.98 3.04
CA VAL A 339 9.43 -6.84 2.07
C VAL A 339 8.19 -7.46 2.72
N TYR A 340 7.05 -7.35 2.07
CA TYR A 340 5.81 -7.93 2.56
C TYR A 340 5.80 -9.44 2.34
N PRO A 341 5.16 -10.22 3.23
CA PRO A 341 4.90 -11.63 2.97
C PRO A 341 4.13 -11.82 1.66
N GLY A 342 4.49 -12.82 0.88
CA GLY A 342 3.84 -13.13 -0.39
C GLY A 342 4.70 -14.03 -1.25
N HIS A 343 4.10 -14.55 -2.32
CA HIS A 343 4.75 -15.41 -3.30
C HIS A 343 5.01 -14.66 -4.62
N GLY A 344 5.99 -15.11 -5.37
CA GLY A 344 6.34 -14.54 -6.68
C GLY A 344 7.08 -13.22 -6.56
N ASN A 345 6.42 -12.12 -6.89
CA ASN A 345 6.98 -10.77 -6.80
C ASN A 345 6.42 -10.05 -5.58
N PRO A 346 7.05 -10.18 -4.41
CA PRO A 346 6.52 -9.61 -3.18
C PRO A 346 6.55 -8.08 -3.23
N ARG A 347 5.63 -7.48 -2.48
CA ARG A 347 5.60 -6.03 -2.35
C ARG A 347 6.73 -5.54 -1.46
N ILE A 348 7.32 -4.40 -1.83
CA ILE A 348 8.38 -3.74 -1.09
C ILE A 348 7.98 -2.31 -0.72
N ARG A 349 8.50 -1.82 0.39
CA ARG A 349 8.35 -0.44 0.83
C ARG A 349 9.62 0.04 1.50
N TRP A 350 9.98 1.30 1.25
CA TRP A 350 11.09 1.99 1.92
C TRP A 350 10.65 3.34 2.47
N ASN A 351 11.39 3.84 3.44
CA ASN A 351 11.25 5.18 3.97
C ASN A 351 12.58 5.91 3.78
N GLY A 352 12.52 7.07 3.14
CA GLY A 352 13.73 7.83 2.83
C GLY A 352 14.55 7.11 1.76
N ALA A 353 14.76 7.77 0.66
CA ALA A 353 15.57 7.26 -0.43
C ALA A 353 16.30 8.44 -1.07
N VAL A 354 17.49 8.17 -1.58
CA VAL A 354 18.22 9.08 -2.46
C VAL A 354 18.25 8.48 -3.85
N THR A 355 18.34 9.33 -4.86
CA THR A 355 18.42 8.86 -6.24
C THR A 355 19.79 9.21 -6.83
N ARG A 356 20.34 8.32 -7.64
CA ARG A 356 21.49 8.59 -8.50
C ARG A 356 21.12 8.33 -9.95
N GLN A 357 21.85 8.95 -10.86
CA GLN A 357 21.68 8.65 -12.28
C GLN A 357 22.03 7.18 -12.56
N THR A 358 21.28 6.58 -13.47
CA THR A 358 21.51 5.22 -13.92
C THR A 358 22.70 5.20 -14.87
N GLU A 359 23.61 4.26 -14.67
CA GLU A 359 24.80 4.05 -15.47
C GLU A 359 24.64 2.84 -16.39
N VAL A 360 25.43 2.76 -17.44
CA VAL A 360 25.46 1.60 -18.36
C VAL A 360 25.71 0.29 -17.62
N GLN A 361 26.51 0.34 -16.56
CA GLN A 361 26.79 -0.85 -15.74
C GLN A 361 25.58 -1.39 -15.00
N ASP A 362 24.65 -0.51 -14.58
CA ASP A 362 23.40 -0.92 -13.94
C ASP A 362 22.53 -1.72 -14.93
N TYR A 363 22.40 -1.24 -16.17
CA TYR A 363 21.64 -1.93 -17.22
C TYR A 363 22.24 -3.30 -17.57
N LYS A 364 23.58 -3.38 -17.73
CA LYS A 364 24.26 -4.65 -17.96
C LYS A 364 24.03 -5.63 -16.82
N LYS A 365 24.06 -5.14 -15.59
CA LYS A 365 23.79 -5.95 -14.41
C LYS A 365 22.35 -6.49 -14.40
N VAL A 366 21.37 -5.65 -14.70
CA VAL A 366 19.98 -6.10 -14.85
C VAL A 366 19.85 -7.17 -15.93
N CYS A 367 20.48 -6.97 -17.09
CA CYS A 367 20.49 -7.96 -18.16
C CYS A 367 21.11 -9.30 -17.75
N SER A 368 22.10 -9.28 -16.86
CA SER A 368 22.76 -10.52 -16.38
C SER A 368 21.86 -11.40 -15.49
N PHE A 369 20.79 -10.86 -14.94
CA PHE A 369 19.81 -11.60 -14.13
C PHE A 369 18.75 -12.33 -14.96
N ALA A 370 18.73 -12.15 -16.28
CA ALA A 370 17.73 -12.75 -17.14
C ALA A 370 17.81 -14.28 -17.16
N GLY A 371 16.66 -14.92 -16.93
CA GLY A 371 16.50 -16.35 -17.17
C GLY A 371 16.70 -16.67 -18.67
N LYS A 372 17.36 -17.79 -18.98
CA LYS A 372 17.71 -18.16 -20.35
C LYS A 372 16.68 -19.07 -21.02
N SER A 373 15.89 -19.81 -20.25
CA SER A 373 14.92 -20.78 -20.74
C SER A 373 13.48 -20.33 -20.48
N ILE A 374 12.71 -20.19 -21.53
CA ILE A 374 11.26 -19.90 -21.47
C ILE A 374 10.54 -21.01 -20.70
N ARG A 375 10.94 -22.26 -20.90
CA ARG A 375 10.34 -23.43 -20.24
C ARG A 375 10.52 -23.37 -18.72
N GLU A 376 11.72 -23.01 -18.24
CA GLU A 376 11.99 -22.90 -16.82
C GLU A 376 11.24 -21.73 -16.18
N GLU A 377 11.23 -20.57 -16.83
CA GLU A 377 10.50 -19.39 -16.31
C GLU A 377 8.98 -19.61 -16.30
N ALA A 378 8.44 -20.21 -17.35
CA ALA A 378 7.01 -20.59 -17.39
C ALA A 378 6.67 -21.63 -16.31
N LYS A 379 7.58 -22.54 -15.96
CA LYS A 379 7.40 -23.49 -14.85
C LYS A 379 7.40 -22.78 -13.50
N LYS A 380 8.30 -21.82 -13.28
CA LYS A 380 8.31 -20.98 -12.06
C LYS A 380 7.01 -20.18 -11.94
N ALA A 381 6.58 -19.52 -13.03
CA ALA A 381 5.34 -18.79 -13.10
C ALA A 381 4.14 -19.70 -12.78
N LYS A 382 4.04 -20.85 -13.42
CA LYS A 382 2.96 -21.83 -13.17
C LYS A 382 2.92 -22.30 -11.72
N ASN A 383 4.07 -22.52 -11.08
CA ASN A 383 4.12 -22.90 -9.68
C ASN A 383 3.67 -21.77 -8.75
N CYS A 384 4.01 -20.53 -9.07
CA CYS A 384 3.56 -19.35 -8.32
C CYS A 384 2.04 -19.16 -8.46
N LEU A 385 1.51 -19.20 -9.68
CA LEU A 385 0.09 -18.98 -10.00
C LEU A 385 -0.84 -20.10 -9.52
N LYS A 386 -0.31 -21.27 -9.11
CA LYS A 386 -1.11 -22.33 -8.45
C LYS A 386 -1.68 -21.89 -7.11
N ASN A 387 -1.05 -20.95 -6.43
CA ASN A 387 -1.60 -20.40 -5.18
C ASN A 387 -2.68 -19.39 -5.53
N ILE A 388 -3.95 -19.76 -5.42
CA ILE A 388 -5.09 -18.91 -5.77
C ILE A 388 -5.17 -17.61 -4.95
N LEU A 389 -4.49 -17.53 -3.80
CA LEU A 389 -4.37 -16.31 -3.00
C LEU A 389 -3.24 -15.40 -3.48
N ALA A 390 -2.30 -15.90 -4.29
CA ALA A 390 -1.27 -15.08 -4.91
C ALA A 390 -1.86 -14.10 -5.93
N THR A 391 -1.02 -13.22 -6.43
CA THR A 391 -1.37 -12.36 -7.57
C THR A 391 -1.58 -13.21 -8.82
N ASP A 392 -2.44 -12.76 -9.71
CA ASP A 392 -2.71 -13.45 -11.00
C ASP A 392 -1.58 -13.28 -12.02
N LEU A 393 -0.47 -12.67 -11.63
CA LEU A 393 0.70 -12.36 -12.44
C LEU A 393 1.98 -12.83 -11.76
N TYR A 394 2.92 -13.33 -12.55
CA TYR A 394 4.31 -13.57 -12.16
C TYR A 394 5.24 -12.82 -13.11
N ILE A 395 6.03 -11.89 -12.60
CA ILE A 395 6.92 -11.05 -13.41
C ILE A 395 8.34 -11.61 -13.33
N SER A 396 9.00 -11.77 -14.46
CA SER A 396 10.41 -12.13 -14.52
C SER A 396 11.13 -11.44 -15.68
N ILE A 397 12.48 -11.44 -15.60
CA ILE A 397 13.34 -11.02 -16.68
C ILE A 397 13.77 -12.29 -17.41
N ILE A 398 13.57 -12.32 -18.73
CA ILE A 398 13.86 -13.47 -19.56
C ILE A 398 14.58 -13.06 -20.86
N SER A 399 15.63 -13.79 -21.22
CA SER A 399 16.34 -13.60 -22.49
C SER A 399 15.52 -14.21 -23.63
N TYR A 400 15.56 -13.56 -24.78
CA TYR A 400 14.96 -14.07 -26.00
C TYR A 400 15.93 -13.94 -27.18
N ASN A 401 15.85 -14.89 -28.09
CA ASN A 401 16.53 -14.83 -29.37
C ASN A 401 15.77 -13.92 -30.35
N TYR A 402 14.42 -14.10 -30.40
CA TYR A 402 13.59 -13.35 -31.32
C TYR A 402 12.16 -13.13 -30.78
N ILE A 403 11.64 -11.91 -31.02
CA ILE A 403 10.21 -11.57 -30.87
C ILE A 403 9.62 -11.39 -32.27
N GLY A 404 8.51 -12.06 -32.58
CA GLY A 404 7.87 -11.98 -33.88
C GLY A 404 6.40 -12.34 -33.85
N LYS A 405 5.76 -12.30 -35.02
CA LYS A 405 4.36 -12.69 -35.20
C LYS A 405 4.27 -14.05 -35.91
N CYS A 406 3.43 -14.92 -35.37
CA CYS A 406 2.96 -16.12 -36.06
C CYS A 406 1.44 -15.99 -36.18
N GLU A 407 0.90 -16.02 -37.40
CA GLU A 407 -0.55 -15.88 -37.69
C GLU A 407 -1.17 -14.63 -37.00
N ASN A 408 -0.45 -13.48 -37.06
CA ASN A 408 -0.82 -12.21 -36.40
C ASN A 408 -0.76 -12.20 -34.85
N VAL A 409 -0.36 -13.27 -34.20
CA VAL A 409 -0.16 -13.32 -32.75
C VAL A 409 1.33 -13.12 -32.45
N TYR A 410 1.66 -12.19 -31.58
CA TYR A 410 3.02 -12.00 -31.11
C TYR A 410 3.45 -13.14 -30.18
N GLY A 411 4.74 -13.43 -30.22
CA GLY A 411 5.40 -14.35 -29.32
C GLY A 411 6.91 -14.16 -29.34
N MET A 412 7.60 -14.85 -28.48
CA MET A 412 9.06 -14.91 -28.46
C MET A 412 9.56 -16.35 -28.44
N CYS A 413 10.80 -16.54 -28.89
CA CYS A 413 11.53 -17.78 -28.70
C CYS A 413 12.88 -17.51 -28.02
N ASP A 414 13.37 -18.48 -27.26
CA ASP A 414 14.71 -18.48 -26.68
C ASP A 414 15.75 -19.12 -27.63
N GLU A 415 16.99 -19.24 -27.15
CA GLU A 415 18.09 -19.84 -27.92
C GLU A 415 17.92 -21.35 -28.10
N GLU A 416 17.16 -22.03 -27.22
CA GLU A 416 16.86 -23.46 -27.30
C GLU A 416 15.71 -23.78 -28.28
N GLY A 417 14.98 -22.76 -28.73
CA GLY A 417 13.84 -22.87 -29.63
C GLY A 417 12.49 -23.04 -28.91
N ASP A 418 12.47 -23.00 -27.58
CA ASP A 418 11.23 -22.94 -26.83
C ASP A 418 10.53 -21.58 -27.09
N SER A 419 9.22 -21.59 -27.15
CA SER A 419 8.44 -20.39 -27.46
C SER A 419 7.26 -20.19 -26.55
N ILE A 420 6.83 -18.90 -26.41
CA ILE A 420 5.66 -18.51 -25.69
C ILE A 420 4.91 -17.40 -26.43
N PHE A 421 3.58 -17.49 -26.46
CA PHE A 421 2.73 -16.46 -27.03
C PHE A 421 2.59 -15.26 -26.09
N PHE A 422 2.45 -14.10 -26.69
CA PHE A 422 2.14 -12.89 -25.96
C PHE A 422 0.61 -12.73 -25.82
N GLY A 423 0.20 -12.02 -24.78
CA GLY A 423 -1.16 -11.59 -24.53
C GLY A 423 -1.15 -10.37 -23.62
N ASN A 424 -2.29 -9.71 -23.51
CA ASN A 424 -2.50 -8.68 -22.49
C ASN A 424 -3.18 -9.33 -21.28
N ALA A 425 -2.56 -9.21 -20.12
CA ALA A 425 -3.10 -9.73 -18.89
C ALA A 425 -4.37 -8.96 -18.47
N PRO A 426 -5.36 -9.61 -17.87
CA PRO A 426 -6.59 -8.94 -17.44
C PRO A 426 -6.30 -7.74 -16.52
N GLY A 427 -6.92 -6.61 -16.83
CA GLY A 427 -6.77 -5.38 -16.04
C GLY A 427 -5.49 -4.57 -16.31
N MET A 428 -4.62 -5.00 -17.21
CA MET A 428 -3.44 -4.24 -17.63
C MET A 428 -3.68 -3.55 -18.99
N GLU A 429 -2.94 -2.46 -19.22
CA GLU A 429 -2.97 -1.75 -20.51
C GLU A 429 -2.41 -2.62 -21.65
N ASP A 430 -2.88 -2.38 -22.86
CA ASP A 430 -2.38 -3.04 -24.07
C ASP A 430 -0.92 -2.60 -24.37
N THR A 431 0.01 -3.53 -24.20
CA THR A 431 1.41 -3.33 -24.53
C THR A 431 1.80 -3.93 -25.88
N LEU A 432 0.96 -4.82 -26.45
CA LEU A 432 1.27 -5.49 -27.72
C LEU A 432 1.25 -4.53 -28.90
N ALA A 433 0.28 -3.59 -28.90
CA ALA A 433 0.23 -2.56 -29.92
C ALA A 433 1.49 -1.68 -29.97
N ARG A 434 2.17 -1.54 -28.83
CA ARG A 434 3.41 -0.75 -28.73
C ARG A 434 4.62 -1.43 -29.37
N LEU A 435 4.61 -2.78 -29.51
CA LEU A 435 5.66 -3.51 -30.22
C LEU A 435 5.71 -3.15 -31.73
N ASP A 436 4.57 -2.87 -32.34
CA ASP A 436 4.52 -2.42 -33.75
C ASP A 436 5.12 -1.01 -33.89
N GLN A 437 5.04 -0.18 -32.84
CA GLN A 437 5.48 1.21 -32.82
C GLN A 437 6.96 1.37 -32.44
N LEU A 438 7.67 0.27 -32.11
CA LEU A 438 9.07 0.34 -31.75
C LEU A 438 9.91 1.00 -32.86
N PRO A 439 10.65 2.08 -32.55
CA PRO A 439 11.43 2.81 -33.53
C PRO A 439 12.63 2.00 -34.05
N ASP A 440 13.16 1.07 -33.26
CA ASP A 440 14.29 0.22 -33.66
C ASP A 440 13.90 -1.29 -33.54
N LYS A 441 13.77 -1.91 -34.71
CA LYS A 441 13.45 -3.35 -34.78
C LYS A 441 14.58 -4.27 -34.31
N LYS A 442 15.80 -3.74 -34.07
CA LYS A 442 16.90 -4.50 -33.44
C LYS A 442 16.56 -4.92 -32.01
N TRP A 443 15.66 -4.19 -31.35
CA TRP A 443 15.19 -4.56 -30.01
C TRP A 443 14.36 -5.85 -30.00
N LEU A 444 13.89 -6.33 -31.14
CA LEU A 444 13.17 -7.59 -31.27
C LEU A 444 14.08 -8.83 -31.39
N LYS A 445 15.42 -8.65 -31.28
CA LYS A 445 16.41 -9.75 -31.42
C LYS A 445 17.48 -9.68 -30.34
N GLY A 446 17.74 -10.83 -29.71
CA GLY A 446 18.87 -11.03 -28.81
C GLY A 446 18.92 -10.03 -27.66
N LYS A 447 17.82 -9.82 -26.96
CA LYS A 447 17.69 -8.93 -25.80
C LYS A 447 17.00 -9.65 -24.64
N ASN A 448 16.63 -8.90 -23.61
CA ASN A 448 15.90 -9.41 -22.47
C ASN A 448 14.55 -8.71 -22.35
N LEU A 449 13.55 -9.44 -21.92
CA LEU A 449 12.20 -8.97 -21.69
C LEU A 449 11.89 -8.98 -20.20
N LEU A 450 11.41 -7.85 -19.66
CA LEU A 450 10.60 -7.89 -18.46
C LEU A 450 9.19 -8.26 -18.88
N GLY A 451 8.72 -9.41 -18.46
CA GLY A 451 7.41 -9.91 -18.85
C GLY A 451 6.58 -10.40 -17.68
N ALA A 452 5.27 -10.18 -17.74
CA ALA A 452 4.30 -10.69 -16.80
C ALA A 452 3.64 -11.96 -17.34
N PHE A 453 3.96 -13.09 -16.73
CA PHE A 453 3.33 -14.36 -17.03
C PHE A 453 1.93 -14.41 -16.41
N PHE A 454 0.98 -14.92 -17.13
CA PHE A 454 -0.40 -15.16 -16.67
C PHE A 454 -0.98 -16.39 -17.36
N TYR A 455 -2.04 -16.94 -16.80
CA TYR A 455 -2.78 -18.04 -17.44
C TYR A 455 -3.99 -17.48 -18.19
N ASP A 456 -4.06 -17.77 -19.48
CA ASP A 456 -5.20 -17.40 -20.31
C ASP A 456 -6.23 -18.54 -20.25
N GLU A 457 -7.35 -18.29 -19.60
CA GLU A 457 -8.42 -19.28 -19.39
C GLU A 457 -9.09 -19.70 -20.70
N GLN A 458 -9.27 -18.76 -21.64
CA GLN A 458 -9.94 -19.04 -22.91
C GLN A 458 -9.09 -19.93 -23.80
N GLU A 459 -7.80 -19.66 -23.87
CA GLU A 459 -6.86 -20.47 -24.65
C GLU A 459 -6.21 -21.60 -23.85
N GLN A 460 -6.50 -21.70 -22.55
CA GLN A 460 -6.01 -22.71 -21.60
C GLN A 460 -4.49 -22.89 -21.63
N ARG A 461 -3.76 -21.80 -21.74
CA ARG A 461 -2.30 -21.79 -21.80
C ARG A 461 -1.67 -20.61 -21.06
N MET A 462 -0.39 -20.79 -20.73
CA MET A 462 0.41 -19.68 -20.23
C MET A 462 0.74 -18.71 -21.36
N LYS A 463 0.57 -17.43 -21.08
CA LYS A 463 1.01 -16.32 -21.93
C LYS A 463 1.90 -15.39 -21.14
N ILE A 464 2.56 -14.50 -21.85
CA ILE A 464 3.38 -13.44 -21.24
C ILE A 464 2.98 -12.09 -21.85
N GLN A 465 2.77 -11.10 -20.98
CA GLN A 465 2.64 -9.70 -21.40
C GLN A 465 3.99 -9.03 -21.35
N PRO A 466 4.49 -8.44 -22.46
CA PRO A 466 5.72 -7.68 -22.47
C PRO A 466 5.53 -6.35 -21.73
N LEU A 467 6.33 -6.07 -20.70
CA LEU A 467 6.28 -4.83 -19.94
C LEU A 467 7.40 -3.87 -20.33
N SER A 468 8.60 -4.39 -20.56
CA SER A 468 9.77 -3.60 -20.99
C SER A 468 10.79 -4.47 -21.71
N ILE A 469 11.49 -3.89 -22.68
CA ILE A 469 12.66 -4.52 -23.30
C ILE A 469 13.92 -3.95 -22.64
N LEU A 470 14.77 -4.84 -22.15
CA LEU A 470 16.00 -4.49 -21.44
C LEU A 470 17.21 -4.67 -22.36
N THR A 471 18.01 -3.62 -22.43
CA THR A 471 19.24 -3.60 -23.22
C THR A 471 20.42 -3.21 -22.33
N ASP A 472 21.65 -3.45 -22.81
CA ASP A 472 22.87 -3.08 -22.08
C ASP A 472 23.02 -1.56 -21.83
N THR A 473 22.17 -0.74 -22.47
CA THR A 473 22.28 0.72 -22.43
C THR A 473 21.01 1.42 -21.96
N GLY A 474 19.95 0.66 -21.67
CA GLY A 474 18.70 1.26 -21.23
C GLY A 474 17.52 0.30 -21.18
N VAL A 475 16.40 0.83 -20.69
CA VAL A 475 15.10 0.14 -20.61
C VAL A 475 14.13 0.81 -21.58
N VAL A 476 13.61 0.04 -22.52
CA VAL A 476 12.53 0.46 -23.43
C VAL A 476 11.22 0.05 -22.77
N ARG A 477 10.56 0.99 -22.13
CA ARG A 477 9.31 0.73 -21.43
C ARG A 477 8.16 0.64 -22.39
N LEU A 478 7.41 -0.46 -22.31
CA LEU A 478 6.13 -0.65 -23.00
C LEU A 478 4.95 -0.30 -22.10
N LEU A 479 5.23 -0.17 -20.79
CA LEU A 479 4.26 0.18 -19.76
C LEU A 479 4.90 1.23 -18.84
N TYR A 480 4.31 2.45 -18.81
CA TYR A 480 4.83 3.60 -18.04
C TYR A 480 3.72 4.66 -17.82
#